data_9717915e345396791ec4ca9eacba1d69
#
_entry.id   9717915e345396791ec4ca9eacba1d69
#
_cell.length_a   1.000
_cell.length_b   1.000
_cell.length_c   1.000
_cell.angle_alpha   90.00
_cell.angle_beta   90.00
_cell.angle_gamma   90.00
#
_symmetry.space_group_name_H-M   'P 1'
#
loop_
_entity.id
_entity.type
_entity.pdbx_description
1 polymer ?
#
loop_
_entity_poly.entity_id
_entity_poly.type
_entity_poly.pdbx_seq_one_letter_code
_entity_poly.pdbx_strand_id
1 'polypeptide(L)' 'MDNFIAHILVVDDDDGIRTLVKKYLNENQYLVTTAHNAENAYEKIKLVKFDLIIL' A
#
# COMPACT_ATOMS: atom_id res chain seq x y z
N MET A 1 16.82 -2.05 -12.78
CA MET A 1 16.22 -2.49 -11.52
C MET A 1 15.58 -1.31 -10.80
N ASP A 2 14.38 -1.52 -10.33
CA ASP A 2 13.65 -0.44 -9.66
C ASP A 2 14.07 -0.34 -8.21
N ASN A 3 14.40 0.87 -7.79
CA ASN A 3 14.73 1.15 -6.41
C ASN A 3 13.59 1.94 -5.80
N PHE A 4 12.92 1.35 -4.83
CA PHE A 4 11.83 2.01 -4.13
C PHE A 4 12.34 2.62 -2.82
N ILE A 5 11.79 3.79 -2.47
CA ILE A 5 12.13 4.47 -1.22
C ILE A 5 11.64 3.67 -0.03
N ALA A 6 10.42 3.14 -0.14
CA ALA A 6 9.80 2.40 0.95
C ALA A 6 8.64 1.57 0.40
N HIS A 7 8.19 0.59 1.18
CA HIS A 7 7.01 -0.20 0.85
C HIS A 7 5.87 0.23 1.75
N ILE A 8 4.79 0.70 1.16
CA ILE A 8 3.65 1.28 1.87
C ILE A 8 2.42 0.41 1.67
N LEU A 9 1.72 0.13 2.75
CA LEU A 9 0.42 -0.54 2.71
C LEU A 9 -0.66 0.53 2.83
N VAL A 10 -1.56 0.59 1.86
CA VAL A 10 -2.69 1.53 1.85
C VAL A 10 -3.96 0.74 2.11
N VAL A 11 -4.66 1.10 3.17
CA VAL A 11 -5.89 0.41 3.58
C VAL A 11 -7.06 1.38 3.46
N ASP A 12 -7.99 1.06 2.57
CA ASP A 12 -9.20 1.87 2.40
C ASP A 12 -10.25 0.99 1.71
N ASP A 13 -11.51 1.14 2.11
CA ASP A 13 -12.60 0.36 1.51
C ASP A 13 -13.08 0.94 0.17
N ASP A 14 -12.62 2.13 -0.18
CA ASP A 14 -12.97 2.77 -1.45
C ASP A 14 -11.96 2.41 -2.53
N ASP A 15 -12.42 1.71 -3.58
CA ASP A 15 -11.55 1.27 -4.67
C ASP A 15 -10.91 2.44 -5.41
N GLY A 16 -11.66 3.51 -5.61
CA GLY A 16 -11.17 4.69 -6.31
C GLY A 16 -10.05 5.38 -5.54
N ILE A 17 -10.22 5.50 -4.24
CA ILE A 17 -9.21 6.12 -3.38
C ILE A 17 -7.95 5.27 -3.35
N ARG A 18 -8.08 3.94 -3.18
CA ARG A 18 -6.92 3.07 -3.19
C ARG A 18 -6.13 3.19 -4.49
N THR A 19 -6.84 3.18 -5.62
CA THR A 19 -6.21 3.29 -6.94
C THR A 19 -5.49 4.62 -7.10
N LEU A 20 -6.12 5.70 -6.69
CA LEU A 20 -5.54 7.03 -6.81
C LEU A 20 -4.29 7.19 -5.95
N VAL A 21 -4.38 6.77 -4.69
CA VAL A 21 -3.25 6.87 -3.76
C VAL A 21 -2.08 6.00 -4.23
N LYS A 22 -2.38 4.78 -4.68
CA LYS A 22 -1.36 3.88 -5.21
C LYS A 22 -0.64 4.51 -6.40
N LYS A 23 -1.39 5.07 -7.33
CA LYS A 23 -0.80 5.70 -8.51
C LYS A 23 0.12 6.85 -8.11
N TYR A 24 -0.34 7.72 -7.22
CA TYR A 24 0.43 8.85 -6.76
C TYR A 24 1.74 8.40 -6.09
N LEU A 25 1.65 7.44 -5.20
CA LEU A 25 2.82 6.97 -4.48
C LEU A 25 3.80 6.22 -5.39
N ASN A 26 3.29 5.43 -6.33
CA ASN A 26 4.16 4.75 -7.30
C ASN A 26 4.92 5.76 -8.15
N GLU A 27 4.28 6.85 -8.53
CA GLU A 27 4.94 7.91 -9.30
C GLU A 27 6.02 8.61 -8.50
N ASN A 28 5.97 8.51 -7.18
CA ASN A 28 6.96 9.08 -6.29
C ASN A 28 7.94 8.03 -5.73
N GLN A 29 8.07 6.91 -6.43
CA GLN A 29 9.05 5.87 -6.14
C GLN A 29 8.79 5.07 -4.87
N TYR A 30 7.53 4.96 -4.47
CA TYR A 30 7.14 4.06 -3.40
C TYR A 30 6.55 2.79 -3.99
N LEU A 31 6.88 1.65 -3.40
CA LEU A 31 6.20 0.40 -3.71
C LEU A 31 4.93 0.35 -2.87
N VAL A 32 3.80 0.05 -3.48
CA VAL A 32 2.51 0.11 -2.79
C VAL A 32 1.78 -1.23 -2.90
N THR A 33 1.31 -1.71 -1.77
CA THR A 33 0.36 -2.81 -1.68
C THR A 33 -0.92 -2.23 -1.10
N THR A 34 -2.06 -2.71 -1.55
CA THR A 34 -3.35 -2.20 -1.08
C THR A 34 -4.13 -3.28 -0.34
N ALA A 35 -4.99 -2.84 0.58
CA ALA A 35 -5.92 -3.70 1.26
C ALA A 35 -7.26 -2.97 1.37
N HIS A 36 -8.36 -3.71 1.30
CA HIS A 36 -9.68 -3.09 1.29
C HIS A 36 -10.32 -3.03 2.68
N ASN A 37 -9.76 -3.72 3.65
CA ASN A 37 -10.21 -3.63 5.05
C ASN A 37 -9.08 -4.07 5.99
N ALA A 38 -9.34 -3.96 7.29
CA ALA A 38 -8.34 -4.29 8.30
C ALA A 38 -7.95 -5.77 8.29
N GLU A 39 -8.90 -6.65 8.07
CA GLU A 39 -8.64 -8.08 8.04
C GLU A 39 -7.71 -8.43 6.87
N ASN A 40 -7.99 -7.89 5.69
CA ASN A 40 -7.15 -8.08 4.52
C ASN A 40 -5.75 -7.49 4.76
N ALA A 41 -5.68 -6.32 5.40
CA ALA A 41 -4.40 -5.70 5.75
C ALA A 41 -3.59 -6.59 6.69
N TYR A 42 -4.26 -7.15 7.70
CA TYR A 42 -3.61 -8.03 8.65
C TYR A 42 -2.95 -9.24 7.98
N GLU A 43 -3.65 -9.83 7.04
CA GLU A 43 -3.10 -10.98 6.30
C GLU A 43 -1.85 -10.60 5.53
N LYS A 44 -1.85 -9.41 4.94
CA LYS A 44 -0.70 -8.95 4.17
C LYS A 44 0.49 -8.59 5.06
N ILE A 45 0.23 -8.01 6.22
CA ILE A 45 1.28 -7.66 7.19
C ILE A 45 2.02 -8.92 7.67
N LYS A 46 1.35 -10.05 7.74
CA LYS A 46 2.00 -11.31 8.14
C LYS A 46 2.99 -11.82 7.10
N LEU A 47 2.77 -11.48 5.84
CA LEU A 47 3.55 -12.02 4.73
C LEU A 47 4.61 -11.06 4.22
N VAL A 48 4.40 -9.77 4.40
CA VAL A 48 5.26 -8.73 3.83
C VAL A 48 5.55 -7.69 4.90
N LYS A 49 6.81 -7.23 4.90
CA LYS A 49 7.19 -6.14 5.78
C LYS A 49 6.90 -4.81 5.10
N PHE A 50 6.16 -3.95 5.78
CA PHE A 50 5.87 -2.61 5.31
C PHE A 50 6.60 -1.58 6.15
N ASP A 51 6.99 -0.49 5.50
CA ASP A 51 7.64 0.63 6.19
C ASP A 51 6.62 1.59 6.77
N LEU A 52 5.44 1.67 6.13
CA LEU A 52 4.38 2.59 6.54
C LEU A 52 3.03 1.99 6.18
N ILE A 53 2.04 2.24 7.02
CA ILE A 53 0.65 1.84 6.77
C ILE A 53 -0.20 3.10 6.80
N ILE A 54 -0.96 3.31 5.74
CA ILE A 54 -1.90 4.43 5.62
C ILE A 54 -3.32 3.88 5.74
N LEU A 55 -4.07 4.41 6.67
CA LEU A 55 -5.46 4.01 6.90
C LEU A 55 -6.44 5.05 6.39
#